data_8879e5d460a51f0a6ea26b12a64e6aa4
#
_entry.id   8879e5d460a51f0a6ea26b12a64e6aa4
#
_cell.length_a   1.000
_cell.length_b   1.000
_cell.length_c   1.000
_cell.angle_alpha   90.00
_cell.angle_beta   90.00
_cell.angle_gamma   90.00
#
_symmetry.space_group_name_H-M   'P 1'
#
loop_
_entity.id
_entity.type
_entity.pdbx_description
1 polymer ?
#
loop_
_entity_poly.entity_id
_entity_poly.type
_entity_poly.pdbx_seq_one_letter_code
_entity_poly.pdbx_strand_id
1 'polypeptide(L)'
;MDESPLQTQVRFLAGVGPVRAESLERLEIETVEDLLWHLPRDLVDLTEVRRVGELEPDILQTVRGEVVELADRRISGGRRMAAIVIDSGDGFLKATWFNQNWVLGRVQHGDAVLFSGKPKRRAGRWEMTHPRIQTIDADDLDAHGGLLPKYPLTDGVTMEVMRRITRDAVERFVEHIDDPIPGAWQQRFNVVGLHQALHGVHRPGSVDDYLAARRRLIFDDLLEFLLGLALRRRAWRQSGRAPSLPVSAKIDSRIRRRIPFDLTAGQERAVEEIVTDMSEDHAMHRLLQADVGAGKTAVAVYAMLVAIAAGHQAVLMAPTELLARQHWQTIEELLEGSRVERALLTGQLTAADRRDTIRRIASGEVQLVVGTHAVIQQD
;
A
#
# COMPACT_ATOMS: atom_id res chain seq x y z
N MET A 1 17.99 30.29 20.79
CA MET A 1 17.27 29.73 19.65
C MET A 1 15.93 29.31 20.24
N ASP A 2 14.86 30.00 19.87
CA ASP A 2 13.53 29.55 20.28
C ASP A 2 13.29 28.18 19.65
N GLU A 3 13.11 27.17 20.48
CA GLU A 3 12.71 25.84 20.02
C GLU A 3 11.35 25.96 19.31
N SER A 4 11.21 25.35 18.15
CA SER A 4 9.93 25.33 17.43
C SER A 4 8.82 24.84 18.37
N PRO A 5 7.66 25.50 18.43
CA PRO A 5 6.52 25.05 19.26
C PRO A 5 6.15 23.58 19.02
N LEU A 6 6.43 23.04 17.82
CA LEU A 6 6.19 21.65 17.45
C LEU A 6 7.09 20.66 18.20
N GLN A 7 8.30 21.09 18.62
CA GLN A 7 9.23 20.26 19.40
C GLN A 7 8.90 20.24 20.90
N THR A 8 7.80 20.88 21.30
CA THR A 8 7.30 20.79 22.67
C THR A 8 6.99 19.33 23.01
N GLN A 9 7.54 18.84 24.12
CA GLN A 9 7.30 17.47 24.56
C GLN A 9 5.83 17.28 24.97
N VAL A 10 5.22 16.14 24.58
CA VAL A 10 3.80 15.86 24.85
C VAL A 10 3.45 15.84 26.34
N ARG A 11 4.41 15.55 27.22
CA ARG A 11 4.21 15.57 28.68
C ARG A 11 3.78 16.93 29.23
N PHE A 12 3.98 18.02 28.49
CA PHE A 12 3.56 19.36 28.88
C PHE A 12 2.18 19.73 28.35
N LEU A 13 1.56 18.86 27.56
CA LEU A 13 0.18 19.05 27.14
C LEU A 13 -0.79 18.78 28.29
N ALA A 14 -1.91 19.51 28.28
CA ALA A 14 -2.96 19.33 29.27
C ALA A 14 -3.51 17.88 29.23
N GLY A 15 -3.47 17.23 30.37
CA GLY A 15 -3.94 15.84 30.51
C GLY A 15 -2.96 14.75 30.09
N VAL A 16 -1.71 15.12 29.77
CA VAL A 16 -0.61 14.16 29.53
C VAL A 16 0.38 14.27 30.71
N GLY A 17 0.23 13.52 31.73
CA GLY A 17 1.23 13.46 32.82
C GLY A 17 2.38 12.50 32.47
N PRO A 18 3.40 12.37 33.36
CA PRO A 18 4.57 11.53 33.08
C PRO A 18 4.23 10.08 32.69
N VAL A 19 3.27 9.47 33.38
CA VAL A 19 2.85 8.08 33.09
C VAL A 19 2.24 7.91 31.70
N ARG A 20 1.45 8.90 31.25
CA ARG A 20 0.90 8.84 29.90
C ARG A 20 1.94 9.16 28.84
N ALA A 21 2.89 10.02 29.14
CA ALA A 21 4.01 10.30 28.23
C ALA A 21 4.83 9.02 27.96
N GLU A 22 5.18 8.23 29.00
CA GLU A 22 5.81 6.91 28.80
C GLU A 22 4.97 5.96 27.94
N SER A 23 3.64 6.04 28.07
CA SER A 23 2.76 5.22 27.23
C SER A 23 2.75 5.70 25.78
N LEU A 24 2.81 7.01 25.53
CA LEU A 24 2.88 7.61 24.19
C LEU A 24 4.22 7.34 23.52
N GLU A 25 5.33 7.29 24.26
CA GLU A 25 6.65 6.89 23.72
C GLU A 25 6.62 5.50 23.06
N ARG A 26 5.80 4.56 23.53
CA ARG A 26 5.63 3.25 22.90
C ARG A 26 4.95 3.33 21.51
N LEU A 27 4.30 4.45 21.21
CA LEU A 27 3.73 4.78 19.90
C LEU A 27 4.64 5.72 19.13
N GLU A 28 5.87 5.94 19.58
CA GLU A 28 6.84 6.88 18.99
C GLU A 28 6.34 8.33 19.01
N ILE A 29 5.54 8.70 20.03
CA ILE A 29 4.99 10.04 20.22
C ILE A 29 5.69 10.69 21.41
N GLU A 30 6.68 11.54 21.14
CA GLU A 30 7.46 12.28 22.15
C GLU A 30 7.15 13.78 22.11
N THR A 31 6.89 14.32 20.92
CA THR A 31 6.65 15.74 20.68
C THR A 31 5.23 16.02 20.20
N VAL A 32 4.86 17.30 20.20
CA VAL A 32 3.59 17.76 19.61
C VAL A 32 3.53 17.43 18.11
N GLU A 33 4.66 17.54 17.42
CA GLU A 33 4.75 17.19 16.00
C GLU A 33 4.38 15.73 15.79
N ASP A 34 4.97 14.80 16.55
CA ASP A 34 4.65 13.37 16.45
C ASP A 34 3.16 13.11 16.72
N LEU A 35 2.57 13.82 17.67
CA LEU A 35 1.15 13.70 17.99
C LEU A 35 0.25 14.19 16.85
N LEU A 36 0.62 15.29 16.16
CA LEU A 36 -0.12 15.80 14.99
C LEU A 36 -0.03 14.84 13.80
N TRP A 37 1.08 14.12 13.66
CA TRP A 37 1.27 13.10 12.64
C TRP A 37 0.81 11.69 13.05
N HIS A 38 0.34 11.52 14.29
CA HIS A 38 -0.31 10.27 14.71
C HIS A 38 -1.73 10.19 14.14
N LEU A 39 -1.83 9.86 12.87
CA LEU A 39 -3.07 9.91 12.10
C LEU A 39 -4.08 8.84 12.52
N PRO A 40 -5.37 9.14 12.50
CA PRO A 40 -6.41 8.14 12.73
C PRO A 40 -6.42 7.11 11.59
N ARG A 41 -6.53 5.83 11.95
CA ARG A 41 -6.62 4.72 10.98
C ARG A 41 -8.04 4.51 10.43
N ASP A 42 -9.06 5.04 11.12
CA ASP A 42 -10.48 4.86 10.76
C ASP A 42 -11.31 6.02 11.32
N LEU A 43 -12.53 6.15 10.84
CA LEU A 43 -13.53 7.10 11.29
C LEU A 43 -14.80 6.35 11.71
N VAL A 44 -15.33 6.66 12.88
CA VAL A 44 -16.65 6.21 13.33
C VAL A 44 -17.65 7.29 12.97
N ASP A 45 -18.57 6.98 12.09
CA ASP A 45 -19.65 7.88 11.71
C ASP A 45 -20.90 7.60 12.57
N LEU A 46 -21.24 8.55 13.42
CA LEU A 46 -22.43 8.52 14.27
C LEU A 46 -23.53 9.47 13.75
N THR A 47 -23.32 10.15 12.64
CA THR A 47 -24.28 11.16 12.12
C THR A 47 -25.58 10.52 11.63
N GLU A 48 -25.53 9.27 11.18
CA GLU A 48 -26.69 8.52 10.71
C GLU A 48 -27.18 7.49 11.73
N VAL A 49 -26.87 7.65 13.02
CA VAL A 49 -27.32 6.75 14.06
C VAL A 49 -28.79 7.01 14.37
N ARG A 50 -29.60 5.96 14.22
CA ARG A 50 -31.03 6.01 14.53
C ARG A 50 -31.33 5.44 15.91
N ARG A 51 -32.45 5.86 16.48
CA ARG A 51 -33.06 5.21 17.63
C ARG A 51 -33.93 4.05 17.18
N VAL A 52 -34.24 3.13 18.13
CA VAL A 52 -35.06 1.96 17.80
C VAL A 52 -36.45 2.32 17.30
N GLY A 53 -37.05 3.43 17.79
CA GLY A 53 -38.35 3.93 17.33
C GLY A 53 -38.35 4.47 15.89
N GLU A 54 -37.20 4.79 15.35
CA GLU A 54 -37.02 5.35 14.00
C GLU A 54 -36.64 4.32 12.94
N LEU A 55 -36.58 3.04 13.34
CA LEU A 55 -36.11 1.97 12.47
C LEU A 55 -37.10 1.62 11.38
N GLU A 56 -36.58 1.44 10.19
CA GLU A 56 -37.29 0.93 9.02
C GLU A 56 -36.84 -0.49 8.69
N PRO A 57 -37.77 -1.44 8.40
CA PRO A 57 -37.41 -2.83 8.14
C PRO A 57 -36.61 -2.98 6.84
N ASP A 58 -35.65 -3.93 6.84
CA ASP A 58 -34.85 -4.36 5.68
C ASP A 58 -33.95 -3.31 5.01
N ILE A 59 -33.82 -2.11 5.58
CA ILE A 59 -32.90 -1.04 5.16
C ILE A 59 -31.65 -1.11 6.02
N LEU A 60 -30.46 -0.91 5.43
CA LEU A 60 -29.21 -0.84 6.17
C LEU A 60 -29.19 0.42 7.06
N GLN A 61 -29.15 0.24 8.37
CA GLN A 61 -29.18 1.32 9.36
C GLN A 61 -28.24 1.01 10.51
N THR A 62 -27.79 2.06 11.18
CA THR A 62 -26.98 1.97 12.39
C THR A 62 -27.81 2.39 13.58
N VAL A 63 -27.81 1.57 14.63
CA VAL A 63 -28.53 1.81 15.88
C VAL A 63 -27.54 1.86 17.01
N ARG A 64 -27.68 2.84 17.88
CA ARG A 64 -26.93 2.97 19.11
C ARG A 64 -27.76 2.45 20.30
N GLY A 65 -27.07 1.83 21.26
CA GLY A 65 -27.67 1.51 22.54
C GLY A 65 -26.64 1.00 23.54
N GLU A 66 -27.09 0.89 24.76
CA GLU A 66 -26.36 0.28 25.88
C GLU A 66 -26.65 -1.22 25.94
N VAL A 67 -25.64 -2.04 26.15
CA VAL A 67 -25.81 -3.51 26.28
C VAL A 67 -26.49 -3.84 27.58
N VAL A 68 -27.72 -4.40 27.48
CA VAL A 68 -28.54 -4.78 28.65
C VAL A 68 -28.69 -6.29 28.83
N GLU A 69 -28.42 -7.10 27.79
CA GLU A 69 -28.46 -8.56 27.90
C GLU A 69 -27.43 -9.19 26.96
N LEU A 70 -26.72 -10.21 27.48
CA LEU A 70 -25.80 -11.06 26.74
C LEU A 70 -26.24 -12.52 26.89
N ALA A 71 -26.44 -13.24 25.81
CA ALA A 71 -26.85 -14.63 25.84
C ALA A 71 -26.05 -15.50 24.86
N ASP A 72 -25.58 -16.65 25.36
CA ASP A 72 -25.01 -17.74 24.55
C ASP A 72 -25.93 -18.96 24.63
N ARG A 73 -26.50 -19.35 23.50
CA ARG A 73 -27.45 -20.47 23.45
C ARG A 73 -27.02 -21.50 22.41
N ARG A 74 -27.13 -22.78 22.80
CA ARG A 74 -27.06 -23.87 21.82
C ARG A 74 -28.43 -24.06 21.18
N ILE A 75 -28.47 -24.09 19.86
CA ILE A 75 -29.69 -24.35 19.10
C ILE A 75 -29.64 -25.73 18.43
N SER A 76 -30.78 -26.20 17.92
CA SER A 76 -30.89 -27.49 17.24
C SER A 76 -29.87 -27.62 16.10
N GLY A 77 -29.29 -28.83 15.95
CA GLY A 77 -28.22 -29.08 14.95
C GLY A 77 -26.81 -28.71 15.41
N GLY A 78 -26.54 -28.56 16.71
CA GLY A 78 -25.19 -28.31 17.26
C GLY A 78 -24.65 -26.90 17.05
N ARG A 79 -25.42 -25.99 16.45
CA ARG A 79 -25.04 -24.61 16.23
C ARG A 79 -25.13 -23.79 17.51
N ARG A 80 -24.23 -22.83 17.67
CA ARG A 80 -24.28 -21.85 18.77
C ARG A 80 -24.83 -20.53 18.25
N MET A 81 -25.59 -19.84 19.09
CA MET A 81 -26.15 -18.53 18.82
C MET A 81 -25.76 -17.57 19.93
N ALA A 82 -24.98 -16.57 19.60
CA ALA A 82 -24.73 -15.42 20.44
C ALA A 82 -25.85 -14.40 20.22
N ALA A 83 -26.37 -13.83 21.30
CA ALA A 83 -27.36 -12.75 21.21
C ALA A 83 -26.97 -11.63 22.18
N ILE A 84 -27.13 -10.40 21.71
CA ILE A 84 -26.91 -9.17 22.50
C ILE A 84 -28.17 -8.33 22.35
N VAL A 85 -28.70 -7.85 23.45
CA VAL A 85 -29.80 -6.88 23.48
C VAL A 85 -29.27 -5.54 23.92
N ILE A 86 -29.61 -4.51 23.17
CA ILE A 86 -29.29 -3.12 23.52
C ILE A 86 -30.57 -2.34 23.83
N ASP A 87 -30.45 -1.40 24.75
CA ASP A 87 -31.45 -0.36 25.02
C ASP A 87 -31.00 0.95 24.34
N SER A 88 -31.81 1.51 23.47
CA SER A 88 -31.56 2.82 22.81
C SER A 88 -32.23 4.00 23.53
N GLY A 89 -32.86 3.75 24.69
CA GLY A 89 -33.59 4.74 25.45
C GLY A 89 -35.06 4.92 25.03
N ASP A 90 -35.43 4.46 23.82
CA ASP A 90 -36.81 4.48 23.27
C ASP A 90 -37.28 3.08 22.84
N GLY A 91 -36.44 2.05 23.03
CA GLY A 91 -36.75 0.67 22.73
C GLY A 91 -35.55 -0.26 22.73
N PHE A 92 -35.84 -1.54 22.57
CA PHE A 92 -34.83 -2.59 22.58
C PHE A 92 -34.61 -3.18 21.18
N LEU A 93 -33.36 -3.41 20.85
CA LEU A 93 -32.93 -4.11 19.64
C LEU A 93 -32.13 -5.35 20.02
N LYS A 94 -32.55 -6.51 19.49
CA LYS A 94 -31.82 -7.77 19.66
C LYS A 94 -30.99 -8.08 18.43
N ALA A 95 -29.68 -8.23 18.63
CA ALA A 95 -28.78 -8.70 17.61
C ALA A 95 -28.38 -10.15 17.83
N THR A 96 -28.28 -10.95 16.76
CA THR A 96 -27.96 -12.38 16.83
C THR A 96 -26.85 -12.75 15.84
N TRP A 97 -25.90 -13.59 16.32
CA TRP A 97 -24.82 -14.14 15.51
C TRP A 97 -24.83 -15.66 15.64
N PHE A 98 -24.82 -16.36 14.53
CA PHE A 98 -24.73 -17.82 14.49
C PHE A 98 -23.29 -18.24 14.29
N ASN A 99 -22.79 -19.17 15.12
CA ASN A 99 -21.42 -19.68 15.12
C ASN A 99 -20.32 -18.61 15.25
N GLN A 100 -20.62 -17.48 15.89
CA GLN A 100 -19.70 -16.35 16.09
C GLN A 100 -19.71 -15.89 17.56
N ASN A 101 -19.46 -16.81 18.49
CA ASN A 101 -19.52 -16.51 19.92
C ASN A 101 -18.40 -15.56 20.40
N TRP A 102 -17.36 -15.36 19.59
CA TRP A 102 -16.30 -14.40 19.87
C TRP A 102 -16.82 -12.96 20.05
N VAL A 103 -18.01 -12.66 19.49
CA VAL A 103 -18.64 -11.33 19.65
C VAL A 103 -18.95 -11.02 21.11
N LEU A 104 -19.34 -12.02 21.93
CA LEU A 104 -19.63 -11.83 23.34
C LEU A 104 -18.38 -11.48 24.18
N GLY A 105 -17.19 -11.86 23.71
CA GLY A 105 -15.92 -11.51 24.37
C GLY A 105 -15.46 -10.07 24.09
N ARG A 106 -16.16 -9.33 23.25
CA ARG A 106 -15.83 -7.95 22.88
C ARG A 106 -16.63 -6.90 23.63
N VAL A 107 -17.68 -7.27 24.30
CA VAL A 107 -18.61 -6.37 24.98
C VAL A 107 -19.01 -6.90 26.34
N GLN A 108 -19.31 -5.97 27.23
CA GLN A 108 -19.82 -6.24 28.58
C GLN A 108 -21.18 -5.57 28.76
N HIS A 109 -21.90 -5.96 29.81
CA HIS A 109 -23.13 -5.27 30.22
C HIS A 109 -22.81 -3.81 30.59
N GLY A 110 -23.59 -2.87 30.08
CA GLY A 110 -23.36 -1.43 30.25
C GLY A 110 -22.51 -0.77 29.16
N ASP A 111 -21.88 -1.56 28.27
CA ASP A 111 -21.11 -0.98 27.16
C ASP A 111 -22.03 -0.27 26.16
N ALA A 112 -21.61 0.92 25.70
CA ALA A 112 -22.25 1.59 24.58
C ALA A 112 -21.76 0.97 23.26
N VAL A 113 -22.70 0.57 22.40
CA VAL A 113 -22.39 -0.08 21.12
C VAL A 113 -23.23 0.47 19.97
N LEU A 114 -22.67 0.33 18.76
CA LEU A 114 -23.36 0.52 17.50
C LEU A 114 -23.62 -0.84 16.84
N PHE A 115 -24.83 -1.05 16.37
CA PHE A 115 -25.20 -2.14 15.50
C PHE A 115 -25.53 -1.62 14.12
N SER A 116 -24.75 -1.97 13.11
CA SER A 116 -25.03 -1.63 11.72
C SER A 116 -25.50 -2.87 10.97
N GLY A 117 -26.72 -2.83 10.44
CA GLY A 117 -27.34 -3.97 9.78
C GLY A 117 -28.74 -3.65 9.26
N LYS A 118 -29.43 -4.67 8.75
CA LYS A 118 -30.82 -4.55 8.29
C LYS A 118 -31.75 -5.06 9.39
N PRO A 119 -32.46 -4.15 10.10
CA PRO A 119 -33.41 -4.56 11.14
C PRO A 119 -34.64 -5.24 10.54
N LYS A 120 -35.18 -6.21 11.26
CA LYS A 120 -36.43 -6.88 10.96
C LYS A 120 -37.34 -6.86 12.18
N ARG A 121 -38.64 -6.76 11.95
CA ARG A 121 -39.61 -6.84 13.05
C ARG A 121 -40.16 -8.26 13.16
N ARG A 122 -39.89 -8.92 14.30
CA ARG A 122 -40.40 -10.29 14.60
C ARG A 122 -41.13 -10.26 15.93
N ALA A 123 -42.37 -10.75 15.91
CA ALA A 123 -43.24 -10.77 17.10
C ALA A 123 -43.28 -9.44 17.87
N GLY A 124 -43.33 -8.33 17.12
CA GLY A 124 -43.35 -6.97 17.72
C GLY A 124 -42.00 -6.42 18.19
N ARG A 125 -40.93 -7.20 18.10
CA ARG A 125 -39.57 -6.78 18.54
C ARG A 125 -38.66 -6.56 17.34
N TRP A 126 -37.73 -5.61 17.48
CA TRP A 126 -36.69 -5.37 16.49
C TRP A 126 -35.53 -6.36 16.66
N GLU A 127 -35.13 -6.97 15.58
CA GLU A 127 -34.03 -7.92 15.52
C GLU A 127 -33.11 -7.61 14.35
N MET A 128 -31.79 -7.77 14.55
CA MET A 128 -30.79 -7.79 13.48
C MET A 128 -30.06 -9.13 13.49
N THR A 129 -29.73 -9.66 12.30
CA THR A 129 -28.96 -10.90 12.16
C THR A 129 -27.60 -10.56 11.59
N HIS A 130 -26.52 -10.99 12.28
CA HIS A 130 -25.14 -10.68 11.93
C HIS A 130 -24.86 -9.19 11.68
N PRO A 131 -25.34 -8.24 12.52
CA PRO A 131 -24.97 -6.86 12.34
C PRO A 131 -23.45 -6.68 12.58
N ARG A 132 -22.86 -5.67 11.96
CA ARG A 132 -21.55 -5.18 12.38
C ARG A 132 -21.70 -4.56 13.76
N ILE A 133 -20.84 -4.96 14.70
CA ILE A 133 -20.80 -4.40 16.06
C ILE A 133 -19.56 -3.52 16.23
N GLN A 134 -19.73 -2.38 16.88
CA GLN A 134 -18.67 -1.47 17.23
C GLN A 134 -18.93 -0.92 18.65
N THR A 135 -17.94 -1.00 19.52
CA THR A 135 -17.98 -0.37 20.85
C THR A 135 -17.65 1.11 20.74
N ILE A 136 -18.31 1.93 21.53
CA ILE A 136 -18.10 3.37 21.63
C ILE A 136 -17.91 3.69 23.10
N ASP A 137 -16.99 4.62 23.42
CA ASP A 137 -16.89 5.14 24.79
C ASP A 137 -18.10 6.01 25.08
N ALA A 138 -18.66 5.88 26.28
CA ALA A 138 -19.90 6.59 26.66
C ALA A 138 -19.74 8.13 26.54
N ASP A 139 -18.56 8.63 26.82
CA ASP A 139 -18.23 10.07 26.77
C ASP A 139 -18.05 10.62 25.34
N ASP A 140 -17.85 9.73 24.35
CA ASP A 140 -17.77 10.12 22.95
C ASP A 140 -19.15 10.47 22.34
N LEU A 141 -20.21 10.19 23.05
CA LEU A 141 -21.59 10.33 22.54
C LEU A 141 -22.07 11.78 22.48
N ASP A 142 -21.47 12.67 23.27
CA ASP A 142 -21.73 14.11 23.27
C ASP A 142 -20.72 14.90 22.42
N ALA A 143 -19.76 14.20 21.77
CA ALA A 143 -18.74 14.83 20.95
C ALA A 143 -19.33 15.41 19.66
N HIS A 144 -19.09 16.66 19.47
CA HIS A 144 -19.53 17.55 18.39
C HIS A 144 -19.51 16.88 17.00
N GLY A 145 -20.67 16.75 16.37
CA GLY A 145 -20.83 16.40 14.97
C GLY A 145 -20.90 14.91 14.64
N GLY A 146 -20.80 13.99 15.63
CA GLY A 146 -21.04 12.56 15.38
C GLY A 146 -19.95 11.83 14.59
N LEU A 147 -18.83 12.46 14.29
CA LEU A 147 -17.70 11.88 13.58
C LEU A 147 -16.51 11.72 14.52
N LEU A 148 -16.12 10.47 14.81
CA LEU A 148 -15.10 10.16 15.80
C LEU A 148 -13.88 9.50 15.16
N PRO A 149 -12.71 10.15 15.15
CA PRO A 149 -11.46 9.56 14.70
C PRO A 149 -11.06 8.37 15.57
N LYS A 150 -10.57 7.29 14.95
CA LYS A 150 -10.09 6.09 15.62
C LYS A 150 -8.58 5.94 15.45
N TYR A 151 -7.86 6.08 16.55
CA TYR A 151 -6.39 6.02 16.56
C TYR A 151 -5.84 4.62 16.86
N PRO A 152 -4.61 4.32 16.45
CA PRO A 152 -3.80 3.28 17.09
C PRO A 152 -3.58 3.63 18.55
N LEU A 153 -3.68 2.65 19.44
CA LEU A 153 -3.52 2.83 20.90
C LEU A 153 -2.46 1.88 21.46
N THR A 154 -2.01 2.20 22.65
CA THR A 154 -1.18 1.35 23.50
C THR A 154 -1.77 1.26 24.91
N ASP A 155 -1.27 0.32 25.72
CA ASP A 155 -1.69 0.17 27.10
C ASP A 155 -1.43 1.46 27.91
N GLY A 156 -2.45 1.89 28.67
CA GLY A 156 -2.39 3.12 29.48
C GLY A 156 -2.94 4.38 28.80
N VAL A 157 -3.31 4.32 27.50
CA VAL A 157 -3.96 5.43 26.79
C VAL A 157 -5.31 4.97 26.23
N THR A 158 -6.40 5.59 26.68
CA THR A 158 -7.74 5.32 26.14
C THR A 158 -8.00 6.13 24.87
N MET A 159 -8.99 5.71 24.06
CA MET A 159 -9.39 6.41 22.85
C MET A 159 -9.83 7.85 23.13
N GLU A 160 -10.59 8.05 24.20
CA GLU A 160 -11.05 9.36 24.66
C GLU A 160 -9.87 10.29 24.98
N VAL A 161 -8.88 9.79 25.74
CA VAL A 161 -7.67 10.57 26.05
C VAL A 161 -6.92 10.93 24.77
N MET A 162 -6.72 9.97 23.86
CA MET A 162 -6.02 10.21 22.58
C MET A 162 -6.74 11.29 21.77
N ARG A 163 -8.06 11.19 21.61
CA ARG A 163 -8.85 12.20 20.88
C ARG A 163 -8.75 13.60 21.51
N ARG A 164 -8.81 13.67 22.84
CA ARG A 164 -8.73 14.93 23.57
C ARG A 164 -7.37 15.60 23.38
N ILE A 165 -6.27 14.88 23.63
CA ILE A 165 -4.92 15.46 23.50
C ILE A 165 -4.59 15.83 22.08
N THR A 166 -5.00 15.02 21.10
CA THR A 166 -4.80 15.33 19.66
C THR A 166 -5.60 16.53 19.24
N ARG A 167 -6.85 16.67 19.71
CA ARG A 167 -7.68 17.86 19.44
C ARG A 167 -7.03 19.13 19.98
N ASP A 168 -6.57 19.13 21.24
CA ASP A 168 -5.87 20.27 21.83
C ASP A 168 -4.58 20.61 21.06
N ALA A 169 -3.83 19.59 20.64
CA ALA A 169 -2.63 19.79 19.86
C ALA A 169 -2.93 20.42 18.48
N VAL A 170 -3.94 19.92 17.76
CA VAL A 170 -4.36 20.50 16.47
C VAL A 170 -4.81 21.94 16.62
N GLU A 171 -5.67 22.24 17.59
CA GLU A 171 -6.17 23.61 17.80
C GLU A 171 -5.07 24.63 18.10
N ARG A 172 -4.00 24.20 18.77
CA ARG A 172 -2.96 25.11 19.26
C ARG A 172 -1.72 25.18 18.39
N PHE A 173 -1.39 24.11 17.68
CA PHE A 173 -0.08 23.97 17.07
C PHE A 173 -0.10 23.71 15.56
N VAL A 174 -1.22 23.37 14.94
CA VAL A 174 -1.28 23.05 13.52
C VAL A 174 -0.76 24.17 12.61
N GLU A 175 -0.99 25.43 12.99
CA GLU A 175 -0.54 26.61 12.23
C GLU A 175 1.00 26.78 12.22
N HIS A 176 1.73 26.06 13.07
CA HIS A 176 3.18 26.07 13.08
C HIS A 176 3.83 25.05 12.12
N ILE A 177 3.03 24.22 11.47
CA ILE A 177 3.50 23.26 10.45
C ILE A 177 3.61 23.99 9.12
N ASP A 178 4.77 23.91 8.50
CA ASP A 178 4.96 24.46 7.15
C ASP A 178 4.28 23.55 6.11
N ASP A 179 3.47 24.16 5.23
CA ASP A 179 2.91 23.43 4.08
C ASP A 179 3.88 23.49 2.90
N PRO A 180 4.55 22.37 2.53
CA PRO A 180 5.52 22.36 1.45
C PRO A 180 4.90 22.46 0.05
N ILE A 181 3.56 22.28 -0.07
CA ILE A 181 2.88 22.29 -1.36
C ILE A 181 2.36 23.69 -1.70
N PRO A 182 2.89 24.34 -2.76
CA PRO A 182 2.43 25.64 -3.20
C PRO A 182 0.92 25.67 -3.53
N GLY A 183 0.23 26.76 -3.20
CA GLY A 183 -1.22 26.91 -3.42
C GLY A 183 -1.65 26.65 -4.89
N ALA A 184 -0.81 27.01 -5.86
CA ALA A 184 -1.08 26.72 -7.28
C ALA A 184 -1.11 25.19 -7.57
N TRP A 185 -0.31 24.39 -6.85
CA TRP A 185 -0.33 22.96 -6.96
C TRP A 185 -1.51 22.35 -6.23
N GLN A 186 -1.86 22.88 -5.05
CA GLN A 186 -3.06 22.47 -4.32
C GLN A 186 -4.31 22.60 -5.22
N GLN A 187 -4.46 23.73 -5.92
CA GLN A 187 -5.55 23.94 -6.87
C GLN A 187 -5.48 22.97 -8.06
N ARG A 188 -4.31 22.84 -8.68
CA ARG A 188 -4.10 21.95 -9.85
C ARG A 188 -4.46 20.51 -9.57
N PHE A 189 -4.12 19.99 -8.39
CA PHE A 189 -4.34 18.60 -8.00
C PHE A 189 -5.63 18.39 -7.19
N ASN A 190 -6.38 19.47 -6.95
CA ASN A 190 -7.60 19.47 -6.17
C ASN A 190 -7.40 18.81 -4.79
N VAL A 191 -6.40 19.31 -4.07
CA VAL A 191 -6.10 18.94 -2.68
C VAL A 191 -6.17 20.16 -1.78
N VAL A 192 -6.58 19.96 -0.53
CA VAL A 192 -6.66 21.02 0.48
C VAL A 192 -5.27 21.37 1.03
N GLY A 193 -5.14 22.51 1.73
CA GLY A 193 -3.93 22.86 2.46
C GLY A 193 -3.64 21.89 3.61
N LEU A 194 -2.36 21.79 4.03
CA LEU A 194 -1.93 20.83 5.07
C LEU A 194 -2.60 21.08 6.41
N HIS A 195 -2.74 22.36 6.85
CA HIS A 195 -3.45 22.70 8.08
C HIS A 195 -4.90 22.22 8.05
N GLN A 196 -5.60 22.48 6.95
CA GLN A 196 -6.97 22.02 6.76
C GLN A 196 -7.06 20.49 6.73
N ALA A 197 -6.06 19.82 6.15
CA ALA A 197 -6.01 18.36 6.13
C ALA A 197 -5.83 17.77 7.53
N LEU A 198 -4.89 18.29 8.32
CA LEU A 198 -4.70 17.85 9.70
C LEU A 198 -5.94 18.14 10.57
N HIS A 199 -6.55 19.32 10.44
CA HIS A 199 -7.83 19.57 11.08
C HIS A 199 -8.89 18.56 10.66
N GLY A 200 -9.06 18.32 9.36
CA GLY A 200 -10.11 17.46 8.82
C GLY A 200 -9.96 15.97 9.19
N VAL A 201 -8.74 15.46 9.40
CA VAL A 201 -8.58 14.06 9.86
C VAL A 201 -8.75 13.91 11.36
N HIS A 202 -8.33 14.90 12.17
CA HIS A 202 -8.39 14.85 13.63
C HIS A 202 -9.70 15.35 14.22
N ARG A 203 -10.35 16.28 13.52
CA ARG A 203 -11.62 16.90 13.91
C ARG A 203 -12.52 17.13 12.69
N PRO A 204 -13.00 16.07 12.04
CA PRO A 204 -13.82 16.21 10.85
C PRO A 204 -15.16 16.88 11.17
N GLY A 205 -15.52 17.91 10.41
CA GLY A 205 -16.83 18.55 10.47
C GLY A 205 -17.88 17.78 9.68
N SER A 206 -17.44 17.07 8.63
CA SER A 206 -18.25 16.21 7.77
C SER A 206 -17.43 15.04 7.23
N VAL A 207 -18.10 14.02 6.69
CA VAL A 207 -17.43 12.91 5.99
C VAL A 207 -16.64 13.42 4.78
N ASP A 208 -17.17 14.40 4.07
CA ASP A 208 -16.50 14.99 2.90
C ASP A 208 -15.22 15.73 3.31
N ASP A 209 -15.23 16.48 4.43
CA ASP A 209 -14.03 17.11 4.97
C ASP A 209 -12.96 16.07 5.32
N TYR A 210 -13.35 14.96 5.96
CA TYR A 210 -12.43 13.87 6.27
C TYR A 210 -11.83 13.24 5.02
N LEU A 211 -12.66 12.99 4.00
CA LEU A 211 -12.19 12.42 2.73
C LEU A 211 -11.26 13.37 1.97
N ALA A 212 -11.57 14.68 1.96
CA ALA A 212 -10.70 15.69 1.36
C ALA A 212 -9.36 15.80 2.09
N ALA A 213 -9.39 15.79 3.42
CA ALA A 213 -8.21 15.80 4.28
C ALA A 213 -7.34 14.55 4.05
N ARG A 214 -7.94 13.37 4.07
CA ARG A 214 -7.25 12.11 3.80
C ARG A 214 -6.65 12.07 2.40
N ARG A 215 -7.35 12.61 1.40
CA ARG A 215 -6.83 12.71 0.03
C ARG A 215 -5.56 13.54 -0.02
N ARG A 216 -5.47 14.65 0.73
CA ARG A 216 -4.25 15.46 0.81
C ARG A 216 -3.10 14.67 1.41
N LEU A 217 -3.29 14.00 2.54
CA LEU A 217 -2.23 13.23 3.19
C LEU A 217 -1.73 12.07 2.32
N ILE A 218 -2.64 11.35 1.64
CA ILE A 218 -2.26 10.32 0.65
C ILE A 218 -1.48 10.94 -0.52
N PHE A 219 -1.86 12.13 -0.97
CA PHE A 219 -1.15 12.83 -2.03
C PHE A 219 0.28 13.18 -1.60
N ASP A 220 0.47 13.65 -0.36
CA ASP A 220 1.79 14.00 0.17
C ASP A 220 2.70 12.77 0.25
N ASP A 221 2.23 11.65 0.83
CA ASP A 221 2.97 10.38 0.89
C ASP A 221 3.40 9.89 -0.50
N LEU A 222 2.47 9.90 -1.45
CA LEU A 222 2.75 9.46 -2.81
C LEU A 222 3.69 10.43 -3.54
N LEU A 223 3.56 11.73 -3.31
CA LEU A 223 4.42 12.76 -3.91
C LEU A 223 5.85 12.60 -3.41
N GLU A 224 6.04 12.45 -2.09
CA GLU A 224 7.37 12.24 -1.49
C GLU A 224 8.04 10.99 -2.07
N PHE A 225 7.31 9.88 -2.10
CA PHE A 225 7.81 8.62 -2.67
C PHE A 225 8.18 8.77 -4.15
N LEU A 226 7.32 9.38 -4.97
CA LEU A 226 7.55 9.58 -6.40
C LEU A 226 8.69 10.58 -6.65
N LEU A 227 8.81 11.61 -5.83
CA LEU A 227 9.91 12.57 -5.91
C LEU A 227 11.25 11.88 -5.61
N GLY A 228 11.30 11.06 -4.56
CA GLY A 228 12.48 10.26 -4.24
C GLY A 228 12.90 9.35 -5.41
N LEU A 229 11.94 8.68 -6.03
CA LEU A 229 12.20 7.87 -7.23
C LEU A 229 12.68 8.72 -8.42
N ALA A 230 12.07 9.89 -8.65
CA ALA A 230 12.46 10.79 -9.75
C ALA A 230 13.89 11.34 -9.55
N LEU A 231 14.23 11.74 -8.33
CA LEU A 231 15.58 12.18 -7.98
C LEU A 231 16.62 11.06 -8.16
N ARG A 232 16.28 9.85 -7.70
CA ARG A 232 17.15 8.67 -7.89
C ARG A 232 17.33 8.34 -9.38
N ARG A 233 16.27 8.40 -10.16
CA ARG A 233 16.33 8.20 -11.63
C ARG A 233 17.18 9.28 -12.30
N ARG A 234 17.05 10.55 -11.88
CA ARG A 234 17.87 11.65 -12.39
C ARG A 234 19.36 11.45 -12.05
N ALA A 235 19.66 11.11 -10.79
CA ALA A 235 21.03 10.82 -10.37
C ALA A 235 21.64 9.65 -11.15
N TRP A 236 20.87 8.59 -11.37
CA TRP A 236 21.30 7.45 -12.20
C TRP A 236 21.64 7.86 -13.64
N ARG A 237 20.77 8.66 -14.28
CA ARG A 237 21.02 9.16 -15.64
C ARG A 237 22.27 10.05 -15.71
N GLN A 238 22.58 10.79 -14.67
CA GLN A 238 23.76 11.66 -14.61
C GLN A 238 25.05 10.91 -14.29
N SER A 239 25.00 9.80 -13.57
CA SER A 239 26.20 9.05 -13.14
C SER A 239 26.60 7.90 -14.07
N GLY A 240 25.69 7.37 -14.86
CA GLY A 240 25.87 6.18 -15.67
C GLY A 240 25.99 6.53 -17.18
N ARG A 241 27.19 6.76 -17.69
CA ARG A 241 27.39 6.77 -19.15
C ARG A 241 27.33 5.35 -19.70
N ALA A 242 26.55 5.14 -20.75
CA ALA A 242 26.49 3.90 -21.49
C ALA A 242 26.81 4.17 -22.97
N PRO A 243 27.36 3.21 -23.71
CA PRO A 243 27.50 3.36 -25.14
C PRO A 243 26.14 3.51 -25.80
N SER A 244 25.99 4.51 -26.67
CA SER A 244 24.82 4.64 -27.53
C SER A 244 24.81 3.50 -28.54
N LEU A 245 23.69 2.78 -28.65
CA LEU A 245 23.51 1.61 -29.51
C LEU A 245 22.41 1.87 -30.57
N PRO A 246 22.65 2.74 -31.55
CA PRO A 246 21.65 3.07 -32.57
C PRO A 246 21.35 1.89 -33.46
N VAL A 247 20.06 1.64 -33.72
CA VAL A 247 19.57 0.54 -34.54
C VAL A 247 19.27 1.02 -35.95
N SER A 248 20.05 0.57 -36.92
CA SER A 248 19.71 0.83 -38.35
C SER A 248 18.62 -0.12 -38.85
N ALA A 249 17.87 0.29 -39.89
CA ALA A 249 16.86 -0.57 -40.53
C ALA A 249 17.42 -1.95 -40.95
N LYS A 250 18.70 -2.02 -41.29
CA LYS A 250 19.40 -3.27 -41.65
C LYS A 250 19.57 -4.19 -40.40
N ILE A 251 19.93 -3.61 -39.28
CA ILE A 251 20.07 -4.35 -38.00
C ILE A 251 18.69 -4.81 -37.56
N ASP A 252 17.71 -3.93 -37.51
CA ASP A 252 16.33 -4.26 -37.14
C ASP A 252 15.76 -5.42 -37.96
N SER A 253 15.80 -5.31 -39.28
CA SER A 253 15.34 -6.35 -40.19
C SER A 253 16.08 -7.69 -40.03
N ARG A 254 17.38 -7.65 -39.66
CA ARG A 254 18.17 -8.87 -39.41
C ARG A 254 17.79 -9.55 -38.06
N ILE A 255 17.50 -8.75 -37.06
CA ILE A 255 17.06 -9.27 -35.75
C ILE A 255 15.65 -9.86 -35.87
N ARG A 256 14.71 -9.13 -36.47
CA ARG A 256 13.32 -9.59 -36.64
C ARG A 256 13.21 -10.91 -37.39
N ARG A 257 14.07 -11.16 -38.39
CA ARG A 257 14.12 -12.44 -39.13
C ARG A 257 14.50 -13.64 -38.26
N ARG A 258 15.01 -13.42 -37.03
CA ARG A 258 15.31 -14.48 -36.06
C ARG A 258 14.11 -14.84 -35.18
N ILE A 259 13.13 -13.97 -35.12
CA ILE A 259 11.89 -14.21 -34.37
C ILE A 259 10.92 -14.90 -35.35
N PRO A 260 10.47 -16.15 -35.05
CA PRO A 260 9.71 -16.96 -36.01
C PRO A 260 8.21 -16.59 -36.08
N PHE A 261 7.82 -15.43 -35.55
CA PHE A 261 6.46 -14.93 -35.55
C PHE A 261 6.47 -13.39 -35.61
N ASP A 262 5.34 -12.83 -36.05
CA ASP A 262 5.14 -11.37 -36.03
C ASP A 262 4.94 -10.87 -34.61
N LEU A 263 5.59 -9.76 -34.27
CA LEU A 263 5.42 -9.14 -32.96
C LEU A 263 4.02 -8.52 -32.86
N THR A 264 3.40 -8.69 -31.71
CA THR A 264 2.12 -8.01 -31.40
C THR A 264 2.34 -6.49 -31.28
N ALA A 265 1.28 -5.69 -31.41
CA ALA A 265 1.37 -4.24 -31.26
C ALA A 265 1.96 -3.78 -29.91
N GLY A 266 1.75 -4.58 -28.82
CA GLY A 266 2.36 -4.31 -27.51
C GLY A 266 3.86 -4.60 -27.48
N GLN A 267 4.30 -5.68 -28.14
CA GLN A 267 5.72 -6.03 -28.28
C GLN A 267 6.45 -5.03 -29.20
N GLU A 268 5.81 -4.59 -30.29
CA GLU A 268 6.36 -3.55 -31.17
C GLU A 268 6.63 -2.26 -30.40
N ARG A 269 5.66 -1.75 -29.66
CA ARG A 269 5.86 -0.57 -28.81
C ARG A 269 6.98 -0.75 -27.80
N ALA A 270 7.06 -1.93 -27.15
CA ALA A 270 8.14 -2.22 -26.22
C ALA A 270 9.51 -2.22 -26.88
N VAL A 271 9.62 -2.77 -28.10
CA VAL A 271 10.85 -2.76 -28.92
C VAL A 271 11.23 -1.33 -29.30
N GLU A 272 10.29 -0.51 -29.78
CA GLU A 272 10.53 0.88 -30.16
C GLU A 272 11.04 1.71 -28.97
N GLU A 273 10.41 1.53 -27.78
CA GLU A 273 10.84 2.21 -26.56
C GLU A 273 12.22 1.75 -26.09
N ILE A 274 12.52 0.46 -26.16
CA ILE A 274 13.84 -0.10 -25.83
C ILE A 274 14.91 0.41 -26.80
N VAL A 275 14.64 0.42 -28.11
CA VAL A 275 15.56 0.94 -29.12
C VAL A 275 15.85 2.43 -28.89
N THR A 276 14.83 3.20 -28.54
CA THR A 276 14.99 4.62 -28.18
C THR A 276 15.90 4.78 -26.97
N ASP A 277 15.61 4.07 -25.87
CA ASP A 277 16.44 4.13 -24.65
C ASP A 277 17.88 3.68 -24.91
N MET A 278 18.09 2.61 -25.69
CA MET A 278 19.43 2.08 -26.01
C MET A 278 20.23 3.01 -26.95
N SER A 279 19.57 3.90 -27.67
CA SER A 279 20.23 4.90 -28.54
C SER A 279 20.77 6.11 -27.77
N GLU A 280 20.37 6.27 -26.51
CA GLU A 280 20.84 7.35 -25.61
C GLU A 280 22.27 7.08 -25.10
N ASP A 281 22.90 8.09 -24.53
CA ASP A 281 24.27 8.03 -23.95
C ASP A 281 24.29 7.59 -22.48
N HIS A 282 23.14 7.17 -21.96
CA HIS A 282 22.98 6.68 -20.58
C HIS A 282 22.38 5.27 -20.55
N ALA A 283 22.67 4.53 -19.47
CA ALA A 283 22.20 3.16 -19.32
C ALA A 283 20.66 3.10 -19.25
N MET A 284 20.06 2.26 -20.11
CA MET A 284 18.64 1.93 -20.02
C MET A 284 18.33 1.22 -18.70
N HIS A 285 17.29 1.68 -18.02
CA HIS A 285 16.74 1.03 -16.83
C HIS A 285 15.23 0.93 -16.96
N ARG A 286 14.76 -0.15 -17.60
CA ARG A 286 13.36 -0.34 -17.99
C ARG A 286 12.77 -1.62 -17.42
N LEU A 287 11.55 -1.52 -16.86
CA LEU A 287 10.75 -2.68 -16.47
C LEU A 287 9.81 -3.06 -17.63
N LEU A 288 9.96 -4.30 -18.15
CA LEU A 288 9.02 -4.89 -19.09
C LEU A 288 7.99 -5.73 -18.35
N GLN A 289 6.77 -5.22 -18.25
CA GLN A 289 5.67 -5.91 -17.58
C GLN A 289 4.63 -6.39 -18.61
N ALA A 290 4.29 -7.67 -18.53
CA ALA A 290 3.25 -8.30 -19.36
C ALA A 290 2.81 -9.63 -18.72
N ASP A 291 1.70 -10.18 -19.16
CA ASP A 291 1.19 -11.47 -18.69
C ASP A 291 2.14 -12.65 -18.99
N VAL A 292 1.92 -13.76 -18.31
CA VAL A 292 2.63 -15.02 -18.58
C VAL A 292 2.29 -15.47 -20.01
N GLY A 293 3.31 -15.83 -20.79
CA GLY A 293 3.11 -16.23 -22.18
C GLY A 293 3.02 -15.06 -23.20
N ALA A 294 3.06 -13.81 -22.76
CA ALA A 294 3.01 -12.64 -23.65
C ALA A 294 4.29 -12.40 -24.48
N GLY A 295 5.22 -13.33 -24.49
CA GLY A 295 6.44 -13.28 -25.31
C GLY A 295 7.50 -12.27 -24.85
N LYS A 296 7.57 -11.95 -23.54
CA LYS A 296 8.61 -11.06 -22.96
C LYS A 296 10.05 -11.47 -23.36
N THR A 297 10.30 -12.77 -23.45
CA THR A 297 11.62 -13.31 -23.83
C THR A 297 12.04 -12.88 -25.22
N ALA A 298 11.12 -12.82 -26.20
CA ALA A 298 11.43 -12.38 -27.54
C ALA A 298 11.88 -10.90 -27.59
N VAL A 299 11.20 -10.04 -26.82
CA VAL A 299 11.58 -8.62 -26.67
C VAL A 299 12.94 -8.49 -25.98
N ALA A 300 13.22 -9.30 -24.94
CA ALA A 300 14.52 -9.32 -24.27
C ALA A 300 15.63 -9.80 -25.21
N VAL A 301 15.38 -10.85 -26.01
CA VAL A 301 16.32 -11.35 -27.02
C VAL A 301 16.59 -10.28 -28.08
N TYR A 302 15.56 -9.53 -28.51
CA TYR A 302 15.74 -8.42 -29.42
C TYR A 302 16.73 -7.38 -28.86
N ALA A 303 16.54 -6.94 -27.62
CA ALA A 303 17.44 -5.98 -26.96
C ALA A 303 18.88 -6.52 -26.86
N MET A 304 19.04 -7.78 -26.47
CA MET A 304 20.36 -8.44 -26.41
C MET A 304 21.06 -8.48 -27.77
N LEU A 305 20.32 -8.77 -28.84
CA LEU A 305 20.85 -8.79 -30.20
C LEU A 305 21.24 -7.41 -30.71
N VAL A 306 20.57 -6.34 -30.26
CA VAL A 306 20.99 -4.96 -30.51
C VAL A 306 22.37 -4.69 -29.91
N ALA A 307 22.56 -5.05 -28.66
CA ALA A 307 23.85 -4.89 -27.98
C ALA A 307 24.97 -5.69 -28.67
N ILE A 308 24.69 -6.93 -29.06
CA ILE A 308 25.64 -7.79 -29.77
C ILE A 308 25.97 -7.23 -31.18
N ALA A 309 24.98 -6.71 -31.88
CA ALA A 309 25.20 -6.07 -33.19
C ALA A 309 26.07 -4.82 -33.14
N ALA A 310 26.09 -4.15 -31.97
CA ALA A 310 26.97 -3.03 -31.70
C ALA A 310 28.35 -3.44 -31.13
N GLY A 311 28.65 -4.73 -31.03
CA GLY A 311 29.94 -5.25 -30.58
C GLY A 311 30.06 -5.43 -29.05
N HIS A 312 28.96 -5.41 -28.33
CA HIS A 312 28.93 -5.61 -26.88
C HIS A 312 28.42 -7.01 -26.52
N GLN A 313 28.72 -7.45 -25.32
CA GLN A 313 28.18 -8.67 -24.75
C GLN A 313 26.81 -8.42 -24.10
N ALA A 314 25.94 -9.45 -24.11
CA ALA A 314 24.64 -9.41 -23.47
C ALA A 314 24.53 -10.55 -22.42
N VAL A 315 23.86 -10.27 -21.32
CA VAL A 315 23.63 -11.24 -20.25
C VAL A 315 22.15 -11.31 -19.91
N LEU A 316 21.60 -12.53 -19.86
CA LEU A 316 20.29 -12.82 -19.32
C LEU A 316 20.45 -13.53 -17.97
N MET A 317 20.11 -12.85 -16.89
CA MET A 317 20.11 -13.42 -15.55
C MET A 317 18.71 -13.91 -15.16
N ALA A 318 18.60 -15.17 -14.74
CA ALA A 318 17.38 -15.76 -14.22
C ALA A 318 17.51 -16.04 -12.71
N PRO A 319 16.44 -15.96 -11.92
CA PRO A 319 16.50 -16.17 -10.48
C PRO A 319 16.78 -17.63 -10.07
N THR A 320 16.43 -18.60 -10.91
CA THR A 320 16.63 -20.04 -10.65
C THR A 320 17.28 -20.75 -11.83
N GLU A 321 17.93 -21.87 -11.58
CA GLU A 321 18.53 -22.69 -12.65
C GLU A 321 17.50 -23.23 -13.63
N LEU A 322 16.33 -23.60 -13.15
CA LEU A 322 15.24 -24.06 -14.02
C LEU A 322 14.84 -23.00 -15.03
N LEU A 323 14.65 -21.75 -14.58
CA LEU A 323 14.32 -20.65 -15.46
C LEU A 323 15.48 -20.29 -16.40
N ALA A 324 16.73 -20.34 -15.92
CA ALA A 324 17.90 -20.15 -16.77
C ALA A 324 17.95 -21.17 -17.92
N ARG A 325 17.67 -22.45 -17.63
CA ARG A 325 17.60 -23.51 -18.64
C ARG A 325 16.43 -23.34 -19.61
N GLN A 326 15.25 -22.91 -19.12
CA GLN A 326 14.10 -22.60 -19.99
C GLN A 326 14.42 -21.44 -20.95
N HIS A 327 14.99 -20.36 -20.43
CA HIS A 327 15.43 -19.23 -21.28
C HIS A 327 16.53 -19.66 -22.25
N TRP A 328 17.47 -20.47 -21.79
CA TRP A 328 18.53 -21.01 -22.64
C TRP A 328 17.95 -21.78 -23.83
N GLN A 329 17.03 -22.72 -23.60
CA GLN A 329 16.39 -23.51 -24.64
C GLN A 329 15.65 -22.58 -25.65
N THR A 330 14.87 -21.63 -25.17
CA THR A 330 14.19 -20.64 -26.05
C THR A 330 15.19 -19.85 -26.89
N ILE A 331 16.32 -19.42 -26.30
CA ILE A 331 17.36 -18.69 -27.01
C ILE A 331 18.09 -19.58 -28.04
N GLU A 332 18.35 -20.85 -27.73
CA GLU A 332 18.90 -21.80 -28.67
C GLU A 332 18.02 -21.95 -29.92
N GLU A 333 16.71 -22.11 -29.71
CA GLU A 333 15.73 -22.22 -30.79
C GLU A 333 15.67 -20.91 -31.63
N LEU A 334 15.60 -19.74 -31.00
CA LEU A 334 15.54 -18.43 -31.69
C LEU A 334 16.83 -18.11 -32.47
N LEU A 335 17.97 -18.59 -31.99
CA LEU A 335 19.29 -18.32 -32.55
C LEU A 335 19.87 -19.51 -33.30
N GLU A 336 19.06 -20.50 -33.68
CA GLU A 336 19.50 -21.62 -34.51
C GLU A 336 20.12 -21.10 -35.81
N GLY A 337 21.28 -21.65 -36.16
CA GLY A 337 22.07 -21.22 -37.32
C GLY A 337 22.61 -19.77 -37.23
N SER A 338 22.59 -19.15 -36.07
CA SER A 338 23.24 -17.86 -35.80
C SER A 338 24.72 -18.03 -35.54
N ARG A 339 25.52 -17.00 -35.88
CA ARG A 339 26.95 -16.92 -35.54
C ARG A 339 27.19 -16.32 -34.15
N VAL A 340 26.12 -16.02 -33.37
CA VAL A 340 26.25 -15.51 -32.02
C VAL A 340 26.73 -16.64 -31.11
N GLU A 341 27.95 -16.53 -30.62
CA GLU A 341 28.48 -17.42 -29.61
C GLU A 341 27.80 -17.18 -28.27
N ARG A 342 27.32 -18.23 -27.66
CA ARG A 342 26.53 -18.16 -26.42
C ARG A 342 26.92 -19.22 -25.42
N ALA A 343 26.73 -18.94 -24.13
CA ALA A 343 27.05 -19.86 -23.05
C ALA A 343 26.01 -19.85 -21.94
N LEU A 344 25.77 -21.02 -21.33
CA LEU A 344 24.94 -21.15 -20.14
C LEU A 344 25.87 -21.25 -18.91
N LEU A 345 25.76 -20.31 -17.97
CA LEU A 345 26.56 -20.27 -16.75
C LEU A 345 25.64 -20.49 -15.53
N THR A 346 25.64 -21.73 -15.01
CA THR A 346 24.86 -22.13 -13.82
C THR A 346 25.76 -22.82 -12.79
N GLY A 347 25.24 -23.01 -11.57
CA GLY A 347 25.97 -23.67 -10.48
C GLY A 347 26.26 -25.17 -10.71
N GLN A 348 25.65 -25.81 -11.71
CA GLN A 348 25.85 -27.23 -12.02
C GLN A 348 27.05 -27.53 -12.95
N LEU A 349 27.69 -26.48 -13.47
CA LEU A 349 28.91 -26.68 -14.27
C LEU A 349 30.03 -27.26 -13.41
N THR A 350 30.83 -28.17 -14.01
CA THR A 350 32.05 -28.61 -13.35
C THR A 350 33.00 -27.42 -13.17
N ALA A 351 33.89 -27.49 -12.19
CA ALA A 351 34.88 -26.43 -11.97
C ALA A 351 35.78 -26.18 -13.21
N ALA A 352 36.01 -27.19 -14.05
CA ALA A 352 36.76 -27.06 -15.28
C ALA A 352 35.96 -26.33 -16.36
N ASP A 353 34.69 -26.73 -16.58
CA ASP A 353 33.81 -26.11 -17.57
C ASP A 353 33.48 -24.66 -17.18
N ARG A 354 33.26 -24.41 -15.89
CA ARG A 354 33.02 -23.05 -15.38
C ARG A 354 34.23 -22.15 -15.70
N ARG A 355 35.46 -22.59 -15.40
CA ARG A 355 36.67 -21.81 -15.67
C ARG A 355 36.85 -21.54 -17.17
N ASP A 356 36.58 -22.54 -18.00
CA ASP A 356 36.65 -22.37 -19.45
C ASP A 356 35.61 -21.39 -19.97
N THR A 357 34.36 -21.53 -19.52
CA THR A 357 33.26 -20.61 -19.89
C THR A 357 33.58 -19.17 -19.48
N ILE A 358 34.04 -18.96 -18.23
CA ILE A 358 34.42 -17.61 -17.75
C ILE A 358 35.57 -17.03 -18.61
N ARG A 359 36.59 -17.85 -18.96
CA ARG A 359 37.70 -17.42 -19.82
C ARG A 359 37.19 -16.97 -21.21
N ARG A 360 36.28 -17.71 -21.83
CA ARG A 360 35.69 -17.40 -23.13
C ARG A 360 34.77 -16.15 -23.05
N ILE A 361 34.11 -15.95 -21.95
CA ILE A 361 33.34 -14.72 -21.69
C ILE A 361 34.30 -13.52 -21.57
N ALA A 362 35.35 -13.65 -20.77
CA ALA A 362 36.34 -12.59 -20.54
C ALA A 362 37.12 -12.21 -21.82
N SER A 363 37.38 -13.19 -22.70
CA SER A 363 38.01 -12.93 -24.01
C SER A 363 37.10 -12.26 -25.05
N GLY A 364 35.79 -12.15 -24.78
CA GLY A 364 34.78 -11.64 -25.74
C GLY A 364 34.37 -12.67 -26.81
N GLU A 365 34.85 -13.91 -26.74
CA GLU A 365 34.42 -14.97 -27.63
C GLU A 365 32.91 -15.27 -27.49
N VAL A 366 32.43 -15.37 -26.24
CA VAL A 366 31.02 -15.54 -25.95
C VAL A 366 30.34 -14.17 -25.93
N GLN A 367 29.34 -13.97 -26.77
CA GLN A 367 28.63 -12.73 -26.94
C GLN A 367 27.32 -12.66 -26.13
N LEU A 368 26.69 -13.82 -25.84
CA LEU A 368 25.47 -13.93 -25.07
C LEU A 368 25.64 -14.94 -23.95
N VAL A 369 25.37 -14.50 -22.72
CA VAL A 369 25.42 -15.37 -21.54
C VAL A 369 24.03 -15.48 -20.93
N VAL A 370 23.62 -16.70 -20.63
CA VAL A 370 22.44 -16.98 -19.81
C VAL A 370 22.90 -17.62 -18.50
N GLY A 371 22.40 -17.17 -17.37
CA GLY A 371 22.79 -17.78 -16.10
C GLY A 371 21.96 -17.32 -14.93
N THR A 372 22.37 -17.78 -13.75
CA THR A 372 21.80 -17.37 -12.47
C THR A 372 22.68 -16.28 -11.82
N HIS A 373 22.53 -16.04 -10.52
CA HIS A 373 23.42 -15.15 -9.77
C HIS A 373 24.92 -15.48 -9.92
N ALA A 374 25.25 -16.70 -10.35
CA ALA A 374 26.62 -17.10 -10.66
C ALA A 374 27.32 -16.20 -11.72
N VAL A 375 26.55 -15.44 -12.51
CA VAL A 375 27.08 -14.51 -13.52
C VAL A 375 27.67 -13.25 -12.91
N ILE A 376 27.23 -12.86 -11.72
CA ILE A 376 27.64 -11.61 -11.02
C ILE A 376 28.49 -11.89 -9.77
N GLN A 377 28.63 -13.15 -9.36
CA GLN A 377 29.49 -13.50 -8.23
C GLN A 377 30.95 -13.45 -8.67
N GLN A 378 31.76 -12.68 -7.93
CA GLN A 378 33.20 -12.75 -7.99
C GLN A 378 33.65 -14.02 -7.26
N ASP A 379 34.43 -14.90 -7.92
CA ASP A 379 35.14 -15.99 -7.27
C ASP A 379 36.37 -15.50 -6.51
#